data_e970e7fcc3e1a763feb8ef41f19149bb
#
_entry.id   e970e7fcc3e1a763feb8ef41f19149bb
#
_cell.length_a   1.000
_cell.length_b   1.000
_cell.length_c   1.000
_cell.angle_alpha   90.00
_cell.angle_beta   90.00
_cell.angle_gamma   90.00
#
_symmetry.space_group_name_H-M   'P 1'
#
loop_
_entity.id
_entity.type
_entity.pdbx_description
1 polymer ?
#
loop_
_entity_poly.entity_id
_entity_poly.type
_entity_poly.pdbx_seq_one_letter_code
_entity_poly.pdbx_strand_id
1 'polypeptide(L)'
;MLGFIYKEIKVNKQWLCIMFGLVIFFSCFPMLTSIGEKNGGLEGTALYAVYFLINGTCFLVVGMMASMLIQTDERKKWGYYTTSVPGGIKKQVGAIYLIILAAILFTLGLTCILNSILRKAVHMDIPDATGMMLVFALIVLFMRSIEMPFIYAFGSKIGSAVKALLVFILLFIAAVYFMFADLSWLGSMDDFLGNLLKWFSELDIKHLITGGFVGKLLLAAVPMYIASYFISTKVYLKGVERLEK
;
A
#
# COMPACT_ATOMS: atom_id res chain seq x y z
N MET A 1 -22.57 7.88 -8.84
CA MET A 1 -21.26 7.39 -8.45
C MET A 1 -20.42 6.95 -9.66
N LEU A 2 -20.92 6.15 -10.56
CA LEU A 2 -20.21 5.70 -11.77
C LEU A 2 -19.63 6.85 -12.61
N GLY A 3 -20.35 7.97 -12.80
CA GLY A 3 -19.86 9.13 -13.53
C GLY A 3 -18.61 9.77 -12.90
N PHE A 4 -18.52 9.78 -11.56
CA PHE A 4 -17.33 10.28 -10.87
C PHE A 4 -16.15 9.31 -11.01
N ILE A 5 -16.37 8.00 -10.93
CA ILE A 5 -15.34 7.00 -11.19
C ILE A 5 -14.82 7.13 -12.62
N TYR A 6 -15.72 7.25 -13.60
CA TYR A 6 -15.35 7.46 -15.00
C TYR A 6 -14.53 8.74 -15.20
N LYS A 7 -14.94 9.84 -14.54
CA LYS A 7 -14.22 11.12 -14.55
C LYS A 7 -12.81 10.94 -14.00
N GLU A 8 -12.65 10.30 -12.83
CA GLU A 8 -11.33 10.08 -12.21
C GLU A 8 -10.40 9.25 -13.11
N ILE A 9 -10.92 8.16 -13.67
CA ILE A 9 -10.16 7.32 -14.58
C ILE A 9 -9.77 8.08 -15.85
N LYS A 10 -10.70 8.84 -16.45
CA LYS A 10 -10.45 9.58 -17.69
C LYS A 10 -9.44 10.72 -17.50
N VAL A 11 -9.57 11.48 -16.40
CA VAL A 11 -8.70 12.63 -16.08
C VAL A 11 -7.29 12.17 -15.73
N ASN A 12 -7.17 11.06 -15.01
CA ASN A 12 -5.90 10.53 -14.53
C ASN A 12 -5.39 9.33 -15.34
N LYS A 13 -5.95 9.08 -16.53
CA LYS A 13 -5.66 7.90 -17.36
C LYS A 13 -4.15 7.65 -17.55
N GLN A 14 -3.39 8.69 -17.87
CA GLN A 14 -1.94 8.55 -18.11
C GLN A 14 -1.21 8.10 -16.84
N TRP A 15 -1.51 8.75 -15.71
CA TRP A 15 -0.92 8.39 -14.42
C TRP A 15 -1.30 7.00 -13.95
N LEU A 16 -2.58 6.63 -14.10
CA LEU A 16 -3.06 5.29 -13.79
C LEU A 16 -2.35 4.23 -14.63
N CYS A 17 -2.22 4.45 -15.95
CA CYS A 17 -1.48 3.53 -16.82
C CYS A 17 -0.02 3.39 -16.42
N ILE A 18 0.66 4.49 -16.09
CA ILE A 18 2.06 4.46 -15.62
C ILE A 18 2.17 3.67 -14.32
N MET A 19 1.31 3.95 -13.34
CA MET A 19 1.31 3.29 -12.03
C MET A 19 1.04 1.78 -12.15
N PHE A 20 0.02 1.39 -12.91
CA PHE A 20 -0.24 -0.03 -13.15
C PHE A 20 0.85 -0.71 -13.97
N GLY A 21 1.41 0.00 -14.95
CA GLY A 21 2.57 -0.48 -15.71
C GLY A 21 3.77 -0.74 -14.82
N LEU A 22 4.08 0.17 -13.89
CA LEU A 22 5.15 0.00 -12.91
C LEU A 22 4.88 -1.19 -11.98
N VAL A 23 3.65 -1.33 -11.47
CA VAL A 23 3.28 -2.47 -10.61
C VAL A 23 3.47 -3.78 -11.37
N ILE A 24 3.01 -3.89 -12.61
CA ILE A 24 3.19 -5.08 -13.45
C ILE A 24 4.68 -5.34 -13.71
N PHE A 25 5.44 -4.31 -14.10
CA PHE A 25 6.87 -4.42 -14.37
C PHE A 25 7.63 -4.93 -13.14
N PHE A 26 7.45 -4.28 -11.99
CA PHE A 26 8.12 -4.69 -10.76
C PHE A 26 7.66 -6.07 -10.28
N SER A 27 6.39 -6.41 -10.42
CA SER A 27 5.89 -7.73 -10.05
C SER A 27 6.42 -8.86 -10.95
N CYS A 28 6.77 -8.57 -12.21
CA CYS A 28 7.38 -9.54 -13.13
C CYS A 28 8.91 -9.66 -12.96
N PHE A 29 9.57 -8.68 -12.34
CA PHE A 29 11.01 -8.66 -12.20
C PHE A 29 11.59 -9.90 -11.47
N PRO A 30 11.00 -10.41 -10.39
CA PRO A 30 11.48 -11.64 -9.75
C PRO A 30 11.43 -12.87 -10.65
N MET A 31 10.53 -12.90 -11.63
CA MET A 31 10.52 -13.99 -12.62
C MET A 31 11.74 -13.95 -13.54
N LEU A 32 12.19 -12.74 -13.92
CA LEU A 32 13.37 -12.58 -14.75
C LEU A 32 14.65 -13.00 -14.01
N THR A 33 14.74 -12.69 -12.71
CA THR A 33 15.88 -13.12 -11.89
C THR A 33 15.93 -14.62 -11.70
N SER A 34 14.78 -15.30 -11.54
CA SER A 34 14.70 -16.76 -11.40
C SER A 34 15.11 -17.53 -12.68
N ILE A 35 14.92 -16.94 -13.87
CA ILE A 35 15.36 -17.53 -15.13
C ILE A 35 16.90 -17.48 -15.25
N GLY A 36 17.52 -16.42 -14.72
CA GLY A 36 18.99 -16.29 -14.68
C GLY A 36 19.67 -17.27 -13.71
N GLU A 37 18.96 -17.81 -12.74
CA GLU A 37 19.47 -18.66 -11.66
C GLU A 37 19.84 -20.09 -12.11
N LYS A 38 19.29 -20.58 -13.21
CA LYS A 38 19.70 -21.87 -13.81
C LYS A 38 21.20 -21.94 -14.15
N ASN A 39 21.92 -20.81 -14.12
CA ASN A 39 23.34 -20.67 -14.44
C ASN A 39 24.22 -20.39 -13.21
N GLY A 40 23.83 -20.73 -11.99
CA GLY A 40 24.66 -20.56 -10.78
C GLY A 40 24.38 -19.24 -10.02
N GLY A 41 23.14 -18.76 -10.04
CA GLY A 41 22.69 -17.53 -9.41
C GLY A 41 22.48 -17.57 -7.89
N LEU A 42 21.83 -16.54 -7.39
CA LEU A 42 21.58 -16.22 -5.99
C LEU A 42 21.00 -17.39 -5.17
N GLU A 43 21.51 -17.62 -3.99
CA GLU A 43 20.91 -18.57 -3.03
C GLU A 43 19.43 -18.23 -2.77
N GLY A 44 18.58 -19.19 -2.51
CA GLY A 44 17.13 -19.02 -2.40
C GLY A 44 16.68 -17.94 -1.40
N THR A 45 17.48 -17.66 -0.36
CA THR A 45 17.26 -16.55 0.59
C THR A 45 17.40 -15.18 -0.04
N ALA A 46 18.39 -15.00 -0.93
CA ALA A 46 18.59 -13.71 -1.63
C ALA A 46 17.49 -13.43 -2.66
N LEU A 47 17.03 -14.47 -3.36
CA LEU A 47 15.88 -14.36 -4.27
C LEU A 47 14.61 -13.93 -3.51
N TYR A 48 14.39 -14.51 -2.34
CA TYR A 48 13.25 -14.14 -1.49
C TYR A 48 13.33 -12.70 -1.00
N ALA A 49 14.53 -12.23 -0.62
CA ALA A 49 14.73 -10.83 -0.22
C ALA A 49 14.42 -9.85 -1.35
N VAL A 50 14.91 -10.14 -2.55
CA VAL A 50 14.63 -9.35 -3.75
C VAL A 50 13.13 -9.33 -4.04
N TYR A 51 12.48 -10.49 -3.97
CA TYR A 51 11.04 -10.62 -4.17
C TYR A 51 10.22 -9.80 -3.15
N PHE A 52 10.63 -9.83 -1.88
CA PHE A 52 10.05 -9.02 -0.81
C PHE A 52 10.17 -7.53 -1.07
N LEU A 53 11.38 -7.04 -1.33
CA LEU A 53 11.62 -5.61 -1.57
C LEU A 53 10.82 -5.10 -2.78
N ILE A 54 10.80 -5.87 -3.86
CA ILE A 54 10.09 -5.48 -5.08
C ILE A 54 8.57 -5.44 -4.86
N ASN A 55 7.99 -6.45 -4.22
CA ASN A 55 6.56 -6.45 -3.92
C ASN A 55 6.20 -5.36 -2.89
N GLY A 56 7.03 -5.12 -1.89
CA GLY A 56 6.88 -3.99 -0.97
C GLY A 56 6.85 -2.65 -1.71
N THR A 57 7.73 -2.44 -2.69
CA THR A 57 7.72 -1.22 -3.51
C THR A 57 6.45 -1.08 -4.35
N CYS A 58 5.88 -2.17 -4.87
CA CYS A 58 4.60 -2.13 -5.58
C CYS A 58 3.47 -1.57 -4.70
N PHE A 59 3.38 -2.02 -3.44
CA PHE A 59 2.39 -1.50 -2.50
C PHE A 59 2.64 -0.03 -2.13
N LEU A 60 3.89 0.41 -2.01
CA LEU A 60 4.24 1.81 -1.79
C LEU A 60 3.82 2.69 -2.98
N VAL A 61 4.04 2.23 -4.21
CA VAL A 61 3.64 2.93 -5.44
C VAL A 61 2.12 3.11 -5.48
N VAL A 62 1.34 2.04 -5.24
CA VAL A 62 -0.12 2.12 -5.14
C VAL A 62 -0.54 3.04 -4.00
N GLY A 63 0.20 3.02 -2.92
CA GLY A 63 0.03 3.96 -1.83
C GLY A 63 0.14 5.43 -2.24
N MET A 64 0.95 5.82 -3.21
CA MET A 64 1.08 7.21 -3.67
C MET A 64 -0.10 7.69 -4.55
N MET A 65 -0.89 6.76 -5.09
CA MET A 65 -1.98 7.05 -6.01
C MET A 65 -3.05 7.98 -5.41
N ALA A 66 -3.36 7.83 -4.13
CA ALA A 66 -4.37 8.63 -3.44
C ALA A 66 -4.06 10.13 -3.47
N SER A 67 -2.83 10.50 -3.12
CA SER A 67 -2.40 11.90 -3.11
C SER A 67 -2.39 12.50 -4.52
N MET A 68 -2.03 11.72 -5.54
CA MET A 68 -2.04 12.18 -6.94
C MET A 68 -3.45 12.43 -7.47
N LEU A 69 -4.42 11.56 -7.19
CA LEU A 69 -5.80 11.72 -7.60
C LEU A 69 -6.40 13.02 -7.03
N ILE A 70 -6.21 13.25 -5.74
CA ILE A 70 -6.75 14.43 -5.06
C ILE A 70 -6.03 15.71 -5.54
N GLN A 71 -4.70 15.67 -5.71
CA GLN A 71 -3.94 16.81 -6.21
C GLN A 71 -4.41 17.27 -7.59
N THR A 72 -4.83 16.35 -8.45
CA THR A 72 -5.39 16.68 -9.77
C THR A 72 -6.72 17.41 -9.64
N ASP A 73 -7.55 17.01 -8.69
CA ASP A 73 -8.83 17.66 -8.41
C ASP A 73 -8.64 19.07 -7.80
N GLU A 74 -7.70 19.24 -6.89
CA GLU A 74 -7.34 20.55 -6.31
C GLU A 74 -6.91 21.53 -7.41
N ARG A 75 -6.02 21.13 -8.30
CA ARG A 75 -5.52 21.97 -9.41
C ARG A 75 -6.63 22.43 -10.35
N LYS A 76 -7.66 21.61 -10.55
CA LYS A 76 -8.78 21.91 -11.48
C LYS A 76 -9.99 22.53 -10.81
N LYS A 77 -9.93 22.82 -9.50
CA LYS A 77 -11.03 23.40 -8.71
C LYS A 77 -12.34 22.61 -8.82
N TRP A 78 -12.25 21.29 -8.94
CA TRP A 78 -13.41 20.39 -9.05
C TRP A 78 -14.32 20.43 -7.81
N GLY A 79 -13.82 20.93 -6.67
CA GLY A 79 -14.58 21.09 -5.44
C GLY A 79 -15.87 21.87 -5.64
N TYR A 80 -15.84 22.97 -6.38
CA TYR A 80 -17.03 23.79 -6.66
C TYR A 80 -18.07 23.04 -7.50
N TYR A 81 -17.63 22.31 -8.52
CA TYR A 81 -18.55 21.52 -9.33
C TYR A 81 -19.21 20.41 -8.49
N THR A 82 -18.48 19.77 -7.62
CA THR A 82 -19.03 18.68 -6.78
C THR A 82 -20.02 19.19 -5.73
N THR A 83 -19.87 20.43 -5.25
CA THR A 83 -20.82 21.04 -4.30
C THR A 83 -22.15 21.41 -4.98
N SER A 84 -22.14 21.77 -6.27
CA SER A 84 -23.35 22.12 -7.02
C SER A 84 -24.22 20.93 -7.40
N VAL A 85 -23.70 19.70 -7.33
CA VAL A 85 -24.45 18.47 -7.67
C VAL A 85 -25.02 17.82 -6.41
N PRO A 86 -26.30 17.41 -6.39
CA PRO A 86 -26.92 16.76 -5.23
C PRO A 86 -26.16 15.49 -4.81
N GLY A 87 -25.64 15.50 -3.57
CA GLY A 87 -24.83 14.42 -3.04
C GLY A 87 -23.48 14.23 -3.73
N GLY A 88 -23.01 15.26 -4.48
CA GLY A 88 -21.77 15.18 -5.27
C GLY A 88 -20.53 14.92 -4.42
N ILE A 89 -20.42 15.58 -3.26
CA ILE A 89 -19.29 15.38 -2.31
C ILE A 89 -19.15 13.91 -1.92
N LYS A 90 -20.23 13.30 -1.42
CA LYS A 90 -20.21 11.89 -1.00
C LYS A 90 -19.84 10.96 -2.17
N LYS A 91 -20.36 11.25 -3.37
CA LYS A 91 -20.10 10.45 -4.57
C LYS A 91 -18.65 10.63 -5.07
N GLN A 92 -18.11 11.85 -5.01
CA GLN A 92 -16.72 12.15 -5.40
C GLN A 92 -15.72 11.49 -4.45
N VAL A 93 -15.85 11.75 -3.15
CA VAL A 93 -14.99 11.14 -2.12
C VAL A 93 -15.08 9.61 -2.20
N GLY A 94 -16.31 9.07 -2.30
CA GLY A 94 -16.52 7.63 -2.43
C GLY A 94 -15.91 7.03 -3.69
N ALA A 95 -15.91 7.74 -4.81
CA ALA A 95 -15.26 7.29 -6.03
C ALA A 95 -13.74 7.12 -5.84
N ILE A 96 -13.08 8.10 -5.20
CA ILE A 96 -11.65 8.05 -4.94
C ILE A 96 -11.32 6.90 -3.97
N TYR A 97 -12.09 6.74 -2.87
CA TYR A 97 -11.91 5.62 -1.94
C TYR A 97 -12.06 4.26 -2.64
N LEU A 98 -13.05 4.10 -3.51
CA LEU A 98 -13.23 2.85 -4.28
C LEU A 98 -12.09 2.58 -5.26
N ILE A 99 -11.58 3.62 -5.93
CA ILE A 99 -10.45 3.46 -6.86
C ILE A 99 -9.19 3.02 -6.10
N ILE A 100 -8.92 3.61 -4.94
CA ILE A 100 -7.77 3.24 -4.10
C ILE A 100 -7.92 1.80 -3.60
N LEU A 101 -9.09 1.44 -3.09
CA LEU A 101 -9.36 0.06 -2.64
C LEU A 101 -9.20 -0.94 -3.78
N ALA A 102 -9.76 -0.63 -4.95
CA ALA A 102 -9.63 -1.48 -6.15
C ALA A 102 -8.16 -1.64 -6.58
N ALA A 103 -7.36 -0.57 -6.50
CA ALA A 103 -5.94 -0.62 -6.83
C ALA A 103 -5.15 -1.49 -5.84
N ILE A 104 -5.43 -1.39 -4.54
CA ILE A 104 -4.81 -2.24 -3.50
C ILE A 104 -5.17 -3.72 -3.73
N LEU A 105 -6.45 -4.01 -3.96
CA LEU A 105 -6.91 -5.38 -4.21
C LEU A 105 -6.37 -5.95 -5.53
N PHE A 106 -6.27 -5.14 -6.57
CA PHE A 106 -5.66 -5.54 -7.84
C PHE A 106 -4.19 -5.89 -7.65
N THR A 107 -3.42 -5.05 -6.94
CA THR A 107 -2.01 -5.31 -6.67
C THR A 107 -1.84 -6.57 -5.82
N LEU A 108 -2.67 -6.75 -4.80
CA LEU A 108 -2.65 -7.97 -3.98
C LEU A 108 -2.94 -9.21 -4.83
N GLY A 109 -3.99 -9.17 -5.66
CA GLY A 109 -4.33 -10.29 -6.55
C GLY A 109 -3.22 -10.61 -7.54
N LEU A 110 -2.63 -9.58 -8.18
CA LEU A 110 -1.52 -9.74 -9.11
C LEU A 110 -0.30 -10.36 -8.45
N THR A 111 0.13 -9.82 -7.31
CA THR A 111 1.30 -10.33 -6.57
C THR A 111 1.08 -11.75 -6.06
N CYS A 112 -0.12 -12.11 -5.59
CA CYS A 112 -0.44 -13.48 -5.18
C CYS A 112 -0.42 -14.46 -6.35
N ILE A 113 -0.97 -14.08 -7.51
CA ILE A 113 -0.94 -14.91 -8.72
C ILE A 113 0.50 -15.16 -9.17
N LEU A 114 1.30 -14.08 -9.24
CA LEU A 114 2.71 -14.18 -9.64
C LEU A 114 3.54 -15.01 -8.68
N ASN A 115 3.32 -14.87 -7.36
CA ASN A 115 3.95 -15.72 -6.35
C ASN A 115 3.60 -17.21 -6.56
N SER A 116 2.34 -17.51 -6.84
CA SER A 116 1.89 -18.88 -7.12
C SER A 116 2.52 -19.46 -8.39
N ILE A 117 2.69 -18.64 -9.43
CA ILE A 117 3.36 -19.05 -10.68
C ILE A 117 4.85 -19.28 -10.42
N LEU A 118 5.51 -18.37 -9.70
CA LEU A 118 6.94 -18.46 -9.39
C LEU A 118 7.25 -19.75 -8.63
N ARG A 119 6.49 -20.08 -7.60
CA ARG A 119 6.65 -21.32 -6.82
C ARG A 119 6.51 -22.58 -7.67
N LYS A 120 5.66 -22.57 -8.70
CA LYS A 120 5.48 -23.70 -9.62
C LYS A 120 6.57 -23.77 -10.69
N ALA A 121 7.08 -22.63 -11.15
CA ALA A 121 8.06 -22.54 -12.23
C ALA A 121 9.49 -22.79 -11.76
N VAL A 122 9.82 -22.36 -10.55
CA VAL A 122 11.13 -22.55 -9.92
C VAL A 122 11.00 -23.77 -9.01
N HIS A 123 11.68 -24.87 -9.34
CA HIS A 123 11.70 -26.09 -8.54
C HIS A 123 12.48 -25.95 -7.20
N MET A 124 12.53 -24.76 -6.66
CA MET A 124 13.12 -24.42 -5.37
C MET A 124 12.02 -24.29 -4.31
N ASP A 125 12.34 -24.67 -3.06
CA ASP A 125 11.47 -24.47 -1.90
C ASP A 125 11.39 -22.97 -1.52
N ILE A 126 10.77 -22.16 -2.38
CA ILE A 126 10.51 -20.75 -2.10
C ILE A 126 9.36 -20.66 -1.10
N PRO A 127 9.57 -20.02 0.06
CA PRO A 127 8.52 -19.89 1.05
C PRO A 127 7.33 -19.06 0.53
N ASP A 128 6.14 -19.34 1.06
CA ASP A 128 4.92 -18.65 0.64
C ASP A 128 4.86 -17.22 1.17
N ALA A 129 5.10 -16.24 0.30
CA ALA A 129 5.08 -14.81 0.63
C ALA A 129 3.67 -14.20 0.66
N THR A 130 2.60 -14.97 0.41
CA THR A 130 1.23 -14.45 0.30
C THR A 130 0.75 -13.77 1.58
N GLY A 131 1.11 -14.31 2.75
CA GLY A 131 0.77 -13.70 4.05
C GLY A 131 1.36 -12.33 4.23
N MET A 132 2.59 -12.17 3.82
CA MET A 132 3.33 -10.91 3.88
C MET A 132 2.76 -9.86 2.92
N MET A 133 2.37 -10.26 1.72
CA MET A 133 1.69 -9.38 0.77
C MET A 133 0.36 -8.88 1.32
N LEU A 134 -0.38 -9.74 2.01
CA LEU A 134 -1.62 -9.36 2.71
C LEU A 134 -1.33 -8.35 3.82
N VAL A 135 -0.28 -8.54 4.61
CA VAL A 135 0.15 -7.57 5.64
C VAL A 135 0.49 -6.22 5.03
N PHE A 136 1.25 -6.19 3.93
CA PHE A 136 1.54 -4.93 3.21
C PHE A 136 0.28 -4.24 2.72
N ALA A 137 -0.65 -4.97 2.11
CA ALA A 137 -1.93 -4.43 1.65
C ALA A 137 -2.72 -3.80 2.81
N LEU A 138 -2.77 -4.46 3.97
CA LEU A 138 -3.46 -3.97 5.16
C LEU A 138 -2.75 -2.75 5.77
N ILE A 139 -1.42 -2.72 5.82
CA ILE A 139 -0.65 -1.57 6.28
C ILE A 139 -0.92 -0.36 5.37
N VAL A 140 -0.90 -0.54 4.06
CA VAL A 140 -1.21 0.53 3.11
C VAL A 140 -2.64 1.02 3.30
N LEU A 141 -3.60 0.12 3.46
CA LEU A 141 -5.00 0.48 3.72
C LEU A 141 -5.15 1.29 5.02
N PHE A 142 -4.47 0.87 6.08
CA PHE A 142 -4.44 1.56 7.38
C PHE A 142 -3.83 2.96 7.26
N MET A 143 -2.68 3.08 6.60
CA MET A 143 -2.04 4.38 6.35
C MET A 143 -2.93 5.31 5.54
N ARG A 144 -3.65 4.79 4.53
CA ARG A 144 -4.60 5.58 3.74
C ARG A 144 -5.79 6.05 4.57
N SER A 145 -6.29 5.22 5.49
CA SER A 145 -7.39 5.64 6.36
C SER A 145 -7.04 6.84 7.25
N ILE A 146 -5.78 7.00 7.62
CA ILE A 146 -5.34 8.17 8.39
C ILE A 146 -5.07 9.37 7.47
N GLU A 147 -4.35 9.16 6.37
CA GLU A 147 -3.90 10.24 5.48
C GLU A 147 -5.07 10.96 4.77
N MET A 148 -6.07 10.20 4.30
CA MET A 148 -7.16 10.74 3.47
C MET A 148 -7.96 11.87 4.12
N PRO A 149 -8.40 11.79 5.40
CA PRO A 149 -9.08 12.90 6.05
C PRO A 149 -8.24 14.16 6.12
N PHE A 150 -6.93 14.03 6.35
CA PHE A 150 -6.01 15.19 6.40
C PHE A 150 -5.83 15.83 5.02
N ILE A 151 -5.75 15.02 3.95
CA ILE A 151 -5.67 15.53 2.59
C ILE A 151 -6.94 16.35 2.27
N TYR A 152 -8.12 15.81 2.61
CA TYR A 152 -9.38 16.51 2.36
C TYR A 152 -9.59 17.74 3.25
N ALA A 153 -9.03 17.75 4.48
CA ALA A 153 -9.15 18.87 5.40
C ALA A 153 -8.18 20.02 5.08
N PHE A 154 -6.96 19.69 4.68
CA PHE A 154 -5.85 20.65 4.63
C PHE A 154 -5.14 20.72 3.26
N GLY A 155 -5.59 19.91 2.31
CA GLY A 155 -4.98 19.81 0.99
C GLY A 155 -3.85 18.77 0.88
N SER A 156 -3.45 18.47 -0.34
CA SER A 156 -2.50 17.39 -0.65
C SER A 156 -1.09 17.60 -0.07
N LYS A 157 -0.64 18.86 0.04
CA LYS A 157 0.69 19.17 0.61
C LYS A 157 0.77 18.79 2.09
N ILE A 158 -0.24 19.18 2.88
CA ILE A 158 -0.28 18.87 4.32
C ILE A 158 -0.56 17.38 4.54
N GLY A 159 -1.43 16.77 3.73
CA GLY A 159 -1.66 15.32 3.78
C GLY A 159 -0.40 14.51 3.54
N SER A 160 0.45 14.92 2.59
CA SER A 160 1.75 14.26 2.37
C SER A 160 2.72 14.46 3.53
N ALA A 161 2.71 15.63 4.20
CA ALA A 161 3.51 15.88 5.40
C ALA A 161 3.05 15.01 6.58
N VAL A 162 1.73 14.84 6.78
CA VAL A 162 1.18 13.93 7.79
C VAL A 162 1.63 12.49 7.54
N LYS A 163 1.63 12.03 6.28
CA LYS A 163 2.15 10.72 5.93
C LYS A 163 3.64 10.57 6.28
N ALA A 164 4.45 11.56 5.91
CA ALA A 164 5.88 11.54 6.24
C ALA A 164 6.10 11.48 7.77
N LEU A 165 5.32 12.25 8.52
CA LEU A 165 5.36 12.25 9.99
C LEU A 165 4.96 10.89 10.57
N LEU A 166 3.90 10.26 10.04
CA LEU A 166 3.49 8.91 10.47
C LEU A 166 4.58 7.87 10.20
N VAL A 167 5.19 7.91 9.01
CA VAL A 167 6.31 7.01 8.67
C VAL A 167 7.47 7.25 9.61
N PHE A 168 7.80 8.52 9.90
CA PHE A 168 8.87 8.87 10.83
C PHE A 168 8.58 8.36 12.25
N ILE A 169 7.36 8.52 12.76
CA ILE A 169 6.95 7.99 14.07
C ILE A 169 7.09 6.46 14.10
N LEU A 170 6.66 5.75 13.07
CA LEU A 170 6.81 4.30 12.99
C LEU A 170 8.27 3.87 12.98
N LEU A 171 9.12 4.56 12.21
CA LEU A 171 10.55 4.30 12.20
C LEU A 171 11.19 4.61 13.55
N PHE A 172 10.76 5.69 14.22
CA PHE A 172 11.25 6.03 15.56
C PHE A 172 10.86 4.97 16.60
N ILE A 173 9.59 4.52 16.59
CA ILE A 173 9.13 3.44 17.47
C ILE A 173 9.92 2.15 17.19
N ALA A 174 10.16 1.82 15.93
CA ALA A 174 10.97 0.67 15.55
C ALA A 174 12.40 0.82 16.06
N ALA A 175 13.04 1.98 15.89
CA ALA A 175 14.39 2.25 16.38
C ALA A 175 14.48 2.14 17.92
N VAL A 176 13.50 2.71 18.64
CA VAL A 176 13.42 2.58 20.10
C VAL A 176 13.25 1.11 20.49
N TYR A 177 12.39 0.37 19.80
CA TYR A 177 12.23 -1.05 20.04
C TYR A 177 13.54 -1.80 19.83
N PHE A 178 14.27 -1.53 18.75
CA PHE A 178 15.58 -2.14 18.48
C PHE A 178 16.65 -1.76 19.50
N MET A 179 16.56 -0.59 20.15
CA MET A 179 17.53 -0.17 21.18
C MET A 179 17.26 -0.81 22.55
N PHE A 180 16.01 -1.10 22.89
CA PHE A 180 15.62 -1.51 24.25
C PHE A 180 15.07 -2.94 24.33
N ALA A 181 14.69 -3.56 23.20
CA ALA A 181 14.22 -4.94 23.18
C ALA A 181 15.36 -5.94 23.22
N ASP A 182 15.13 -7.09 23.82
CA ASP A 182 16.05 -8.22 23.77
C ASP A 182 16.02 -8.82 22.36
N LEU A 183 17.09 -8.53 21.60
CA LEU A 183 17.24 -8.94 20.19
C LEU A 183 18.02 -10.25 20.06
N SER A 184 18.14 -11.03 21.13
CA SER A 184 18.87 -12.30 21.12
C SER A 184 18.38 -13.29 20.03
N TRP A 185 17.12 -13.14 19.61
CA TRP A 185 16.51 -13.92 18.51
C TRP A 185 17.02 -13.52 17.10
N LEU A 186 17.61 -12.32 16.97
CA LEU A 186 18.14 -11.79 15.69
C LEU A 186 19.60 -12.23 15.44
N GLY A 187 20.27 -12.78 16.43
CA GLY A 187 21.66 -13.23 16.32
C GLY A 187 22.67 -12.08 16.19
N SER A 188 23.80 -12.37 15.56
CA SER A 188 24.85 -11.36 15.34
C SER A 188 24.45 -10.35 14.28
N MET A 189 25.00 -9.13 14.35
CA MET A 189 24.73 -8.05 13.37
C MET A 189 25.12 -8.45 11.94
N ASP A 190 26.07 -9.36 11.77
CA ASP A 190 26.54 -9.83 10.47
C ASP A 190 25.47 -10.69 9.77
N ASP A 191 24.64 -11.42 10.54
CA ASP A 191 23.53 -12.24 10.03
C ASP A 191 22.16 -11.59 10.15
N PHE A 192 22.10 -10.32 10.54
CA PHE A 192 20.85 -9.59 10.80
C PHE A 192 19.84 -9.70 9.64
N LEU A 193 20.30 -9.41 8.42
CA LEU A 193 19.45 -9.49 7.21
C LEU A 193 19.00 -10.94 6.95
N GLY A 194 19.88 -11.91 7.12
CA GLY A 194 19.56 -13.31 6.96
C GLY A 194 18.51 -13.81 7.96
N ASN A 195 18.68 -13.46 9.23
CA ASN A 195 17.74 -13.82 10.29
C ASN A 195 16.40 -13.10 10.17
N LEU A 196 16.41 -11.83 9.76
CA LEU A 196 15.19 -11.05 9.51
C LEU A 196 14.41 -11.62 8.33
N LEU A 197 15.10 -12.03 7.26
CA LEU A 197 14.50 -12.70 6.11
C LEU A 197 13.98 -14.09 6.48
N LYS A 198 14.69 -14.83 7.31
CA LYS A 198 14.26 -16.13 7.83
C LYS A 198 13.00 -15.99 8.67
N TRP A 199 12.95 -15.00 9.57
CA TRP A 199 11.75 -14.69 10.34
C TRP A 199 10.57 -14.30 9.42
N PHE A 200 10.80 -13.50 8.39
CA PHE A 200 9.77 -13.19 7.39
C PHE A 200 9.36 -14.42 6.56
N SER A 201 10.26 -15.34 6.27
CA SER A 201 9.93 -16.58 5.52
C SER A 201 9.14 -17.58 6.36
N GLU A 202 9.36 -17.59 7.66
CA GLU A 202 8.64 -18.41 8.64
C GLU A 202 7.24 -17.87 8.97
N LEU A 203 6.91 -16.62 8.53
CA LEU A 203 5.57 -16.05 8.64
C LEU A 203 4.59 -16.79 7.70
N ASP A 204 4.28 -18.03 8.06
CA ASP A 204 3.28 -18.81 7.33
C ASP A 204 1.89 -18.18 7.47
N ILE A 205 1.14 -18.12 6.37
CA ILE A 205 -0.23 -17.58 6.34
C ILE A 205 -1.11 -18.25 7.39
N LYS A 206 -0.97 -19.57 7.56
CA LYS A 206 -1.74 -20.30 8.57
C LYS A 206 -1.45 -19.79 9.97
N HIS A 207 -0.18 -19.56 10.30
CA HIS A 207 0.23 -19.01 11.59
C HIS A 207 -0.18 -17.53 11.76
N LEU A 208 -0.12 -16.72 10.71
CA LEU A 208 -0.58 -15.33 10.76
C LEU A 208 -2.10 -15.23 10.95
N ILE A 209 -2.86 -16.09 10.27
CA ILE A 209 -4.33 -16.12 10.42
C ILE A 209 -4.72 -16.74 11.78
N THR A 210 -4.09 -17.83 12.19
CA THR A 210 -4.36 -18.49 13.50
C THR A 210 -3.70 -17.75 14.67
N GLY A 211 -2.55 -17.10 14.46
CA GLY A 211 -1.87 -16.25 15.46
C GLY A 211 -2.58 -14.92 15.74
N GLY A 212 -3.69 -14.64 15.05
CA GLY A 212 -4.55 -13.49 15.32
C GLY A 212 -3.99 -12.11 14.92
N PHE A 213 -2.75 -11.99 14.47
CA PHE A 213 -2.16 -10.70 14.10
C PHE A 213 -2.81 -10.11 12.84
N VAL A 214 -2.92 -10.89 11.77
CA VAL A 214 -3.59 -10.45 10.53
C VAL A 214 -5.07 -10.18 10.79
N GLY A 215 -5.72 -11.02 11.59
CA GLY A 215 -7.11 -10.79 12.00
C GLY A 215 -7.28 -9.48 12.78
N LYS A 216 -6.39 -9.17 13.72
CA LYS A 216 -6.40 -7.90 14.47
C LYS A 216 -6.14 -6.71 13.54
N LEU A 217 -5.18 -6.83 12.62
CA LEU A 217 -4.86 -5.78 11.65
C LEU A 217 -6.04 -5.54 10.68
N LEU A 218 -6.70 -6.60 10.22
CA LEU A 218 -7.88 -6.51 9.36
C LEU A 218 -9.07 -5.87 10.10
N LEU A 219 -9.30 -6.29 11.35
CA LEU A 219 -10.33 -5.69 12.21
C LEU A 219 -10.06 -4.21 12.53
N ALA A 220 -8.82 -3.77 12.51
CA ALA A 220 -8.47 -2.36 12.67
C ALA A 220 -8.55 -1.58 11.35
N ALA A 221 -7.93 -2.10 10.27
CA ALA A 221 -7.78 -1.38 9.02
C ALA A 221 -9.12 -1.16 8.29
N VAL A 222 -9.98 -2.16 8.23
CA VAL A 222 -11.25 -2.05 7.48
C VAL A 222 -12.23 -1.07 8.13
N PRO A 223 -12.54 -1.15 9.44
CA PRO A 223 -13.41 -0.15 10.08
C PRO A 223 -12.80 1.25 10.05
N MET A 224 -11.47 1.39 10.22
CA MET A 224 -10.80 2.68 10.11
C MET A 224 -10.92 3.27 8.70
N TYR A 225 -10.83 2.46 7.65
CA TYR A 225 -11.01 2.92 6.27
C TYR A 225 -12.43 3.41 6.02
N ILE A 226 -13.43 2.71 6.56
CA ILE A 226 -14.83 3.12 6.47
C ILE A 226 -15.07 4.41 7.28
N ALA A 227 -14.57 4.49 8.52
CA ALA A 227 -14.67 5.69 9.35
C ALA A 227 -13.99 6.89 8.69
N SER A 228 -12.82 6.68 8.09
CA SER A 228 -12.07 7.67 7.31
C SER A 228 -12.90 8.26 6.17
N TYR A 229 -13.66 7.43 5.45
CA TYR A 229 -14.56 7.91 4.40
C TYR A 229 -15.62 8.89 4.96
N PHE A 230 -16.25 8.56 6.08
CA PHE A 230 -17.24 9.44 6.70
C PHE A 230 -16.63 10.74 7.20
N ILE A 231 -15.45 10.70 7.80
CA ILE A 231 -14.72 11.88 8.25
C ILE A 231 -14.34 12.75 7.05
N SER A 232 -13.77 12.17 6.00
CA SER A 232 -13.37 12.86 4.77
C SER A 232 -14.54 13.57 4.10
N THR A 233 -15.72 12.95 4.06
CA THR A 233 -16.91 13.60 3.50
C THR A 233 -17.39 14.81 4.31
N LYS A 234 -17.19 14.80 5.63
CA LYS A 234 -17.57 15.94 6.51
C LYS A 234 -16.58 17.10 6.42
N VAL A 235 -15.30 16.80 6.23
CA VAL A 235 -14.24 17.83 6.21
C VAL A 235 -13.95 18.37 4.81
N TYR A 236 -14.49 17.74 3.77
CA TYR A 236 -14.26 18.11 2.37
C TYR A 236 -14.53 19.60 2.08
N LEU A 237 -15.65 20.15 2.55
CA LEU A 237 -15.99 21.56 2.35
C LEU A 237 -14.97 22.51 2.99
N LYS A 238 -14.48 22.16 4.20
CA LYS A 238 -13.46 22.95 4.89
C LYS A 238 -12.14 23.00 4.11
N GLY A 239 -11.81 21.94 3.41
CA GLY A 239 -10.63 21.86 2.54
C GLY A 239 -10.77 22.76 1.31
N VAL A 240 -11.92 22.76 0.66
CA VAL A 240 -12.19 23.59 -0.54
C VAL A 240 -12.15 25.09 -0.20
N GLU A 241 -12.75 25.51 0.91
CA GLU A 241 -12.75 26.92 1.36
C GLU A 241 -11.35 27.46 1.68
N ARG A 242 -10.42 26.61 2.11
CA ARG A 242 -9.03 27.01 2.42
C ARG A 242 -8.14 27.17 1.19
N LEU A 243 -8.47 26.52 0.10
CA LEU A 243 -7.70 26.64 -1.16
C LEU A 243 -7.92 27.98 -1.87
N GLU A 244 -8.88 28.80 -1.40
CA GLU A 244 -9.15 30.14 -1.94
C GLU A 244 -8.36 31.26 -1.27
N LYS A 245 -7.79 31.01 -0.11
CA LYS A 245 -6.95 31.97 0.63
C LYS A 245 -5.46 31.70 0.37
#